data_145bd99a329d151b77ef1640aea60157
#
_entry.id   145bd99a329d151b77ef1640aea60157
#
_cell.length_a   1.000
_cell.length_b   1.000
_cell.length_c   1.000
_cell.angle_alpha   90.00
_cell.angle_beta   90.00
_cell.angle_gamma   90.00
#
_symmetry.space_group_name_H-M   'P 1'
#
loop_
_entity.id
_entity.type
_entity.pdbx_description
1 polymer ?
#
loop_
_entity_poly.entity_id
_entity_poly.type
_entity_poly.pdbx_seq_one_letter_code
_entity_poly.pdbx_strand_id
1 'polypeptide(L)'
;RAAFFNPTVDPYWRKPDGSIDYSTTNGYWNYGNGRGEAFTPNTLVGPSPLSQLYDGISDARSARFIGRAAVDYKVHGFEALSFNVSGGIDVTESDTYNGVNPGSFQAWSDTENLGIGQYSKGNNISRSLLFESYANFNETWGKNNLDVLAGYSWQNNFVSTRSVSYFNITDEVKLKGGLTEDEMYPRITSENFLVSFYGRINYSFDSRYVFTFSIRGDGSSKFAPDQRWGVFPSGAFAWNIAQEDFMKEAPQVSTMKL
;
A
#
# COMPACT_ATOMS: atom_id res chain seq x y z
N ARG A 1 -19.01 18.41 -7.78
CA ARG A 1 -18.85 19.88 -7.87
C ARG A 1 -19.62 20.48 -9.04
N ALA A 2 -19.75 19.80 -10.18
CA ALA A 2 -20.56 20.29 -11.32
C ALA A 2 -22.01 20.64 -10.94
N ALA A 3 -22.61 19.95 -9.97
CA ALA A 3 -23.96 20.20 -9.49
C ALA A 3 -24.15 21.58 -8.80
N PHE A 4 -23.06 22.21 -8.37
CA PHE A 4 -23.08 23.52 -7.72
C PHE A 4 -22.68 24.69 -8.66
N PHE A 5 -22.33 24.37 -9.91
CA PHE A 5 -22.03 25.38 -10.90
C PHE A 5 -23.34 25.85 -11.56
N ASN A 6 -23.48 27.16 -11.79
CA ASN A 6 -24.70 27.70 -12.38
C ASN A 6 -24.86 27.21 -13.83
N PRO A 7 -25.87 26.38 -14.14
CA PRO A 7 -26.02 25.78 -15.46
C PRO A 7 -26.49 26.79 -16.54
N THR A 8 -26.85 28.01 -16.16
CA THR A 8 -27.33 29.05 -17.10
C THR A 8 -26.19 29.95 -17.57
N VAL A 9 -24.99 29.82 -17.03
CA VAL A 9 -23.83 30.63 -17.42
C VAL A 9 -23.07 29.91 -18.53
N ASP A 10 -22.66 30.69 -19.57
CA ASP A 10 -21.75 30.13 -20.59
C ASP A 10 -20.46 29.61 -19.88
N PRO A 11 -20.07 28.40 -20.14
CA PRO A 11 -18.85 27.82 -19.50
C PRO A 11 -17.56 28.50 -19.94
N TYR A 12 -17.62 29.40 -20.93
CA TYR A 12 -16.45 30.11 -21.45
C TYR A 12 -16.63 31.63 -21.35
N TRP A 13 -15.50 32.32 -21.12
CA TRP A 13 -15.44 33.75 -21.35
C TRP A 13 -15.56 34.04 -22.84
N ARG A 14 -16.46 34.99 -23.23
CA ARG A 14 -16.65 35.37 -24.63
C ARG A 14 -16.25 36.81 -24.87
N LYS A 15 -15.60 37.04 -26.03
CA LYS A 15 -15.40 38.36 -26.59
C LYS A 15 -16.68 38.86 -27.25
N PRO A 16 -16.79 40.18 -27.61
CA PRO A 16 -17.94 40.72 -28.29
C PRO A 16 -18.25 40.07 -29.65
N ASP A 17 -17.25 39.49 -30.30
CA ASP A 17 -17.37 38.74 -31.57
C ASP A 17 -17.84 37.30 -31.41
N GLY A 18 -18.07 36.85 -30.15
CA GLY A 18 -18.49 35.49 -29.81
C GLY A 18 -17.35 34.47 -29.63
N SER A 19 -16.10 34.83 -29.98
CA SER A 19 -14.96 33.94 -29.78
C SER A 19 -14.60 33.78 -28.29
N ILE A 20 -13.87 32.71 -27.95
CA ILE A 20 -13.43 32.47 -26.56
C ILE A 20 -12.34 33.48 -26.19
N ASP A 21 -12.47 34.10 -25.01
CA ASP A 21 -11.49 35.01 -24.47
C ASP A 21 -10.51 34.28 -23.55
N TYR A 22 -9.38 33.85 -24.09
CA TYR A 22 -8.33 33.15 -23.35
C TYR A 22 -7.50 34.03 -22.39
N SER A 23 -7.73 35.36 -22.38
CA SER A 23 -7.00 36.26 -21.49
C SER A 23 -7.39 36.13 -20.01
N THR A 24 -8.51 35.47 -19.73
CA THR A 24 -9.05 35.29 -18.38
C THR A 24 -9.22 33.82 -18.12
N THR A 25 -8.58 33.28 -17.08
CA THR A 25 -8.70 31.89 -16.58
C THR A 25 -8.72 30.84 -17.70
N ASN A 26 -7.78 30.94 -18.65
CA ASN A 26 -7.64 30.06 -19.81
C ASN A 26 -8.93 29.91 -20.65
N GLY A 27 -9.77 30.98 -20.65
CA GLY A 27 -11.02 30.97 -21.38
C GLY A 27 -12.19 30.33 -20.66
N TYR A 28 -11.99 29.68 -19.54
CA TYR A 28 -13.08 29.09 -18.75
C TYR A 28 -13.72 30.10 -17.82
N TRP A 29 -15.07 30.25 -17.89
CA TRP A 29 -15.75 31.14 -17.01
C TRP A 29 -15.64 30.67 -15.55
N ASN A 30 -15.27 31.60 -14.67
CA ASN A 30 -15.16 31.38 -13.25
C ASN A 30 -15.73 32.54 -12.45
N TYR A 31 -16.13 32.28 -11.21
CA TYR A 31 -16.62 33.33 -10.31
C TYR A 31 -15.47 34.25 -9.90
N GLY A 32 -15.64 35.53 -10.12
CA GLY A 32 -14.67 36.58 -9.79
C GLY A 32 -15.07 37.93 -10.38
N ASN A 33 -14.21 38.93 -10.16
CA ASN A 33 -14.40 40.28 -10.68
C ASN A 33 -13.28 40.62 -11.67
N GLY A 34 -13.59 41.45 -12.67
CA GLY A 34 -12.63 41.85 -13.70
C GLY A 34 -12.44 40.83 -14.81
N ARG A 35 -11.50 41.11 -15.71
CA ARG A 35 -11.06 40.23 -16.82
C ARG A 35 -9.58 40.40 -17.09
N GLY A 36 -9.00 39.44 -17.78
CA GLY A 36 -7.56 39.45 -18.10
C GLY A 36 -6.70 39.51 -16.85
N GLU A 37 -5.67 40.31 -16.87
CA GLU A 37 -4.75 40.50 -15.74
C GLU A 37 -5.41 41.15 -14.51
N ALA A 38 -6.57 41.82 -14.70
CA ALA A 38 -7.34 42.42 -13.61
C ALA A 38 -8.36 41.46 -12.99
N PHE A 39 -8.36 40.17 -13.40
CA PHE A 39 -9.27 39.19 -12.83
C PHE A 39 -8.92 38.89 -11.37
N THR A 40 -9.92 39.02 -10.50
CA THR A 40 -9.78 38.67 -9.08
C THR A 40 -10.74 37.51 -8.79
N PRO A 41 -10.24 36.29 -8.51
CA PRO A 41 -11.07 35.13 -8.24
C PRO A 41 -11.87 35.28 -6.95
N ASN A 42 -13.10 34.76 -6.94
CA ASN A 42 -13.83 34.58 -5.71
C ASN A 42 -13.39 33.24 -5.06
N THR A 43 -12.52 33.32 -4.07
CA THR A 43 -11.95 32.16 -3.38
C THR A 43 -12.93 31.36 -2.52
N LEU A 44 -14.14 31.91 -2.28
CA LEU A 44 -15.22 31.23 -1.54
C LEU A 44 -15.93 30.18 -2.40
N VAL A 45 -15.77 30.23 -3.73
CA VAL A 45 -16.36 29.30 -4.69
C VAL A 45 -15.23 28.54 -5.40
N GLY A 46 -15.46 27.27 -5.66
CA GLY A 46 -14.50 26.47 -6.42
C GLY A 46 -14.43 26.89 -7.90
N PRO A 47 -13.39 26.46 -8.62
CA PRO A 47 -13.25 26.69 -10.05
C PRO A 47 -14.38 26.03 -10.84
N SER A 48 -14.59 26.48 -12.08
CA SER A 48 -15.54 25.84 -12.98
C SER A 48 -15.20 24.37 -13.22
N PRO A 49 -16.17 23.51 -13.47
CA PRO A 49 -15.92 22.11 -13.77
C PRO A 49 -15.00 21.89 -14.96
N LEU A 50 -15.08 22.76 -15.98
CA LEU A 50 -14.20 22.68 -17.15
C LEU A 50 -12.77 23.10 -16.82
N SER A 51 -12.58 24.19 -16.07
CA SER A 51 -11.25 24.58 -15.60
C SER A 51 -10.60 23.47 -14.75
N GLN A 52 -11.37 22.82 -13.86
CA GLN A 52 -10.84 21.67 -13.09
C GLN A 52 -10.41 20.51 -13.98
N LEU A 53 -11.15 20.26 -15.06
CA LEU A 53 -10.88 19.12 -15.94
C LEU A 53 -9.68 19.36 -16.86
N TYR A 54 -9.53 20.58 -17.39
CA TYR A 54 -8.55 20.89 -18.43
C TYR A 54 -7.32 21.65 -17.93
N ASP A 55 -7.44 22.41 -16.84
CA ASP A 55 -6.30 23.13 -16.24
C ASP A 55 -5.58 22.33 -15.17
N GLY A 56 -6.23 21.30 -14.62
CA GLY A 56 -5.61 20.41 -13.66
C GLY A 56 -4.62 19.45 -14.32
N ILE A 57 -3.43 19.35 -13.73
CA ILE A 57 -2.44 18.33 -14.07
C ILE A 57 -2.57 17.20 -13.04
N SER A 58 -2.82 15.99 -13.50
CA SER A 58 -2.82 14.81 -12.63
C SER A 58 -2.40 13.60 -13.46
N ASP A 59 -1.18 13.15 -13.26
CA ASP A 59 -0.61 11.95 -13.89
C ASP A 59 0.02 11.08 -12.80
N ALA A 60 -0.11 9.78 -12.94
CA ALA A 60 0.50 8.82 -12.04
C ALA A 60 1.01 7.62 -12.84
N ARG A 61 2.25 7.23 -12.56
CA ARG A 61 2.89 6.05 -13.14
C ARG A 61 3.35 5.15 -12.02
N SER A 62 3.14 3.86 -12.16
CA SER A 62 3.61 2.88 -11.20
C SER A 62 4.21 1.69 -11.92
N ALA A 63 5.36 1.25 -11.43
CA ALA A 63 6.00 0.01 -11.81
C ALA A 63 6.12 -0.89 -10.58
N ARG A 64 5.79 -2.18 -10.72
CA ARG A 64 5.91 -3.15 -9.64
C ARG A 64 6.62 -4.40 -10.11
N PHE A 65 7.56 -4.85 -9.31
CA PHE A 65 8.24 -6.14 -9.50
C PHE A 65 7.96 -7.02 -8.29
N ILE A 66 7.50 -8.25 -8.56
CA ILE A 66 7.32 -9.29 -7.54
C ILE A 66 8.11 -10.51 -7.97
N GLY A 67 8.93 -11.03 -7.05
CA GLY A 67 9.70 -12.23 -7.26
C GLY A 67 9.66 -13.14 -6.04
N ARG A 68 9.62 -14.46 -6.23
CA ARG A 68 9.75 -15.46 -5.17
C ARG A 68 10.58 -16.64 -5.68
N ALA A 69 11.46 -17.15 -4.83
CA ALA A 69 12.16 -18.41 -5.04
C ALA A 69 12.00 -19.25 -3.77
N ALA A 70 11.87 -20.57 -3.95
CA ALA A 70 11.80 -21.53 -2.85
C ALA A 70 12.53 -22.82 -3.23
N VAL A 71 13.12 -23.44 -2.23
CA VAL A 71 13.76 -24.75 -2.33
C VAL A 71 13.23 -25.63 -1.22
N ASP A 72 12.70 -26.79 -1.62
CA ASP A 72 12.28 -27.86 -0.72
C ASP A 72 13.26 -29.02 -0.84
N TYR A 73 13.77 -29.47 0.28
CA TYR A 73 14.70 -30.61 0.36
C TYR A 73 14.19 -31.65 1.33
N LYS A 74 13.96 -32.87 0.84
CA LYS A 74 13.69 -34.04 1.68
C LYS A 74 14.96 -34.77 1.94
N VAL A 75 15.22 -35.14 3.19
CA VAL A 75 16.46 -35.81 3.59
C VAL A 75 16.47 -37.23 3.02
N HIS A 76 17.45 -37.51 2.14
CA HIS A 76 17.60 -38.83 1.54
C HIS A 76 17.85 -39.90 2.61
N GLY A 77 17.06 -40.98 2.61
CA GLY A 77 17.13 -42.03 3.61
C GLY A 77 16.44 -41.71 4.94
N PHE A 78 15.90 -40.51 5.12
CA PHE A 78 15.07 -40.11 6.24
C PHE A 78 13.95 -39.15 5.78
N GLU A 79 13.07 -39.69 4.96
CA GLU A 79 12.07 -38.94 4.20
C GLU A 79 11.00 -38.25 5.07
N ALA A 80 10.94 -38.65 6.35
CA ALA A 80 10.09 -37.97 7.34
C ALA A 80 10.52 -36.51 7.59
N LEU A 81 11.80 -36.16 7.35
CA LEU A 81 12.34 -34.83 7.58
C LEU A 81 12.51 -34.06 6.26
N SER A 82 11.98 -32.87 6.21
CA SER A 82 12.15 -31.95 5.10
C SER A 82 12.53 -30.56 5.57
N PHE A 83 13.20 -29.82 4.71
CA PHE A 83 13.59 -28.44 4.90
C PHE A 83 13.02 -27.60 3.76
N ASN A 84 12.48 -26.43 4.09
CA ASN A 84 12.10 -25.41 3.13
C ASN A 84 12.92 -24.15 3.39
N VAL A 85 13.41 -23.53 2.33
CA VAL A 85 14.00 -22.19 2.34
C VAL A 85 13.39 -21.41 1.22
N SER A 86 12.82 -20.25 1.53
CA SER A 86 12.22 -19.37 0.54
C SER A 86 12.57 -17.91 0.76
N GLY A 87 12.64 -17.16 -0.34
CA GLY A 87 12.84 -15.73 -0.35
C GLY A 87 11.88 -15.05 -1.31
N GLY A 88 11.42 -13.87 -0.90
CA GLY A 88 10.50 -13.05 -1.70
C GLY A 88 10.91 -11.59 -1.71
N ILE A 89 10.64 -10.93 -2.82
CA ILE A 89 10.84 -9.50 -3.03
C ILE A 89 9.60 -8.92 -3.70
N ASP A 90 9.14 -7.79 -3.18
CA ASP A 90 8.08 -6.97 -3.77
C ASP A 90 8.56 -5.52 -3.75
N VAL A 91 8.76 -4.93 -4.91
CA VAL A 91 9.19 -3.54 -5.07
C VAL A 91 8.19 -2.81 -5.94
N THR A 92 7.70 -1.69 -5.43
CA THR A 92 6.84 -0.79 -6.17
C THR A 92 7.47 0.59 -6.19
N GLU A 93 7.62 1.17 -7.36
CA GLU A 93 7.96 2.57 -7.56
C GLU A 93 6.78 3.29 -8.21
N SER A 94 6.44 4.45 -7.67
CA SER A 94 5.33 5.26 -8.17
C SER A 94 5.76 6.71 -8.27
N ASP A 95 5.57 7.29 -9.45
CA ASP A 95 5.73 8.71 -9.71
C ASP A 95 4.37 9.36 -9.87
N THR A 96 4.18 10.51 -9.26
CA THR A 96 2.95 11.30 -9.35
C THR A 96 3.29 12.73 -9.78
N TYR A 97 2.45 13.28 -10.63
CA TYR A 97 2.52 14.65 -11.09
C TYR A 97 1.17 15.30 -10.87
N ASN A 98 1.11 16.30 -10.01
CA ASN A 98 -0.12 17.02 -9.71
C ASN A 98 0.14 18.53 -9.77
N GLY A 99 -0.78 19.27 -10.34
CA GLY A 99 -0.63 20.70 -10.44
C GLY A 99 -1.74 21.40 -11.19
N VAL A 100 -1.48 22.62 -11.54
CA VAL A 100 -2.40 23.48 -12.30
C VAL A 100 -1.63 24.28 -13.34
N ASN A 101 -2.23 24.41 -14.52
CA ASN A 101 -1.67 25.19 -15.61
C ASN A 101 -1.60 26.68 -15.28
N PRO A 102 -0.61 27.42 -15.84
CA PRO A 102 -0.60 28.88 -15.78
C PRO A 102 -1.90 29.48 -16.31
N GLY A 103 -2.33 30.58 -15.74
CA GLY A 103 -3.58 31.25 -16.12
C GLY A 103 -4.86 30.58 -15.67
N SER A 104 -4.81 29.41 -15.01
CA SER A 104 -5.99 28.75 -14.45
C SER A 104 -6.57 29.53 -13.27
N PHE A 105 -7.84 29.29 -12.97
CA PHE A 105 -8.48 29.90 -11.78
C PHE A 105 -7.74 29.57 -10.48
N GLN A 106 -7.24 28.34 -10.34
CA GLN A 106 -6.46 27.95 -9.16
C GLN A 106 -5.11 28.66 -9.08
N ALA A 107 -4.45 28.89 -10.22
CA ALA A 107 -3.21 29.65 -10.27
C ALA A 107 -3.41 31.12 -9.86
N TRP A 108 -4.55 31.73 -10.20
CA TRP A 108 -4.90 33.08 -9.77
C TRP A 108 -5.32 33.16 -8.30
N SER A 109 -5.80 32.08 -7.72
CA SER A 109 -6.15 32.04 -6.29
C SER A 109 -4.95 31.84 -5.37
N ASP A 110 -3.81 31.50 -5.90
CA ASP A 110 -2.52 31.40 -5.18
C ASP A 110 -1.91 32.78 -5.00
N THR A 111 -1.85 33.24 -3.75
CA THR A 111 -1.31 34.57 -3.41
C THR A 111 0.17 34.71 -3.63
N GLU A 112 0.93 33.62 -3.70
CA GLU A 112 2.37 33.64 -3.92
C GLU A 112 2.75 33.56 -5.41
N ASN A 113 1.93 32.90 -6.23
CA ASN A 113 2.26 32.58 -7.62
C ASN A 113 1.34 33.24 -8.67
N LEU A 114 0.38 34.07 -8.29
CA LEU A 114 -0.45 34.97 -9.09
C LEU A 114 -0.58 34.59 -10.60
N GLY A 115 -1.24 33.50 -10.90
CA GLY A 115 -1.50 33.06 -12.28
C GLY A 115 -0.37 32.30 -12.97
N ILE A 116 0.78 32.10 -12.31
CA ILE A 116 1.94 31.39 -12.90
C ILE A 116 1.67 29.91 -13.06
N GLY A 117 0.84 29.34 -12.19
CA GLY A 117 0.64 27.88 -12.08
C GLY A 117 1.78 27.22 -11.31
N GLN A 118 1.55 25.99 -10.97
CA GLN A 118 2.54 25.18 -10.26
C GLN A 118 2.23 23.70 -10.39
N TYR A 119 3.23 22.86 -10.17
CA TYR A 119 3.02 21.42 -10.04
C TYR A 119 3.97 20.80 -9.02
N SER A 120 3.62 19.61 -8.57
CA SER A 120 4.47 18.81 -7.69
C SER A 120 4.80 17.48 -8.34
N LYS A 121 6.04 17.04 -8.16
CA LYS A 121 6.49 15.68 -8.46
C LYS A 121 6.60 14.89 -7.16
N GLY A 122 5.90 13.77 -7.06
CA GLY A 122 6.04 12.80 -5.98
C GLY A 122 6.71 11.55 -6.50
N ASN A 123 7.68 11.03 -5.75
CA ASN A 123 8.27 9.71 -5.97
C ASN A 123 8.13 8.91 -4.69
N ASN A 124 7.53 7.73 -4.79
CA ASN A 124 7.37 6.80 -3.68
C ASN A 124 7.95 5.43 -4.07
N ILE A 125 8.88 4.94 -3.26
CA ILE A 125 9.46 3.61 -3.39
C ILE A 125 9.02 2.80 -2.18
N SER A 126 8.35 1.67 -2.41
CA SER A 126 8.00 0.69 -1.40
C SER A 126 8.67 -0.63 -1.71
N ARG A 127 9.38 -1.21 -0.74
CA ARG A 127 10.05 -2.49 -0.88
C ARG A 127 9.72 -3.39 0.31
N SER A 128 9.29 -4.60 0.04
CA SER A 128 9.14 -5.67 1.03
C SER A 128 10.05 -6.83 0.66
N LEU A 129 10.89 -7.25 1.59
CA LEU A 129 11.72 -8.44 1.50
C LEU A 129 11.23 -9.45 2.52
N LEU A 130 11.13 -10.71 2.11
CA LEU A 130 10.73 -11.81 2.96
C LEU A 130 11.77 -12.94 2.83
N PHE A 131 12.19 -13.48 3.95
CA PHE A 131 12.95 -14.71 4.03
C PHE A 131 12.26 -15.65 5.01
N GLU A 132 12.07 -16.89 4.61
CA GLU A 132 11.48 -17.94 5.46
C GLU A 132 12.30 -19.20 5.35
N SER A 133 12.49 -19.88 6.48
CA SER A 133 13.04 -21.21 6.51
C SER A 133 12.37 -22.03 7.59
N TYR A 134 12.06 -23.30 7.29
CA TYR A 134 11.50 -24.21 8.28
C TYR A 134 11.95 -25.64 8.03
N ALA A 135 12.01 -26.41 9.12
CA ALA A 135 12.12 -27.85 9.10
C ALA A 135 10.75 -28.46 9.42
N ASN A 136 10.36 -29.48 8.72
CA ASN A 136 9.17 -30.26 8.99
C ASN A 136 9.50 -31.73 9.11
N PHE A 137 9.08 -32.32 10.22
CA PHE A 137 9.15 -33.77 10.48
C PHE A 137 7.73 -34.33 10.50
N ASN A 138 7.43 -35.29 9.62
CA ASN A 138 6.15 -35.96 9.55
C ASN A 138 6.36 -37.47 9.45
N GLU A 139 5.88 -38.20 10.46
CA GLU A 139 6.02 -39.65 10.54
C GLU A 139 4.75 -40.29 11.05
N THR A 140 4.46 -41.48 10.49
CA THR A 140 3.32 -42.29 10.89
C THR A 140 3.79 -43.66 11.32
N TRP A 141 3.47 -44.07 12.55
CA TRP A 141 3.73 -45.40 13.06
C TRP A 141 2.47 -45.99 13.69
N GLY A 142 2.01 -47.05 13.09
CA GLY A 142 0.76 -47.71 13.49
C GLY A 142 -0.44 -46.73 13.40
N LYS A 143 -1.07 -46.44 14.55
CA LYS A 143 -2.18 -45.50 14.67
C LYS A 143 -1.77 -44.06 15.00
N ASN A 144 -0.48 -43.82 15.14
CA ASN A 144 0.04 -42.52 15.53
C ASN A 144 0.58 -41.78 14.31
N ASN A 145 0.22 -40.53 14.15
CA ASN A 145 0.85 -39.60 13.22
C ASN A 145 1.34 -38.39 13.98
N LEU A 146 2.59 -38.05 13.79
CA LEU A 146 3.25 -36.88 14.36
C LEU A 146 3.76 -35.98 13.25
N ASP A 147 3.33 -34.71 13.27
CA ASP A 147 3.82 -33.65 12.39
C ASP A 147 4.38 -32.53 13.28
N VAL A 148 5.69 -32.26 13.14
CA VAL A 148 6.39 -31.21 13.90
C VAL A 148 7.03 -30.25 12.93
N LEU A 149 6.76 -28.98 13.09
CA LEU A 149 7.32 -27.90 12.30
C LEU A 149 8.01 -26.91 13.22
N ALA A 150 9.23 -26.51 12.84
CA ALA A 150 9.94 -25.40 13.47
C ALA A 150 10.52 -24.50 12.39
N GLY A 151 10.35 -23.19 12.54
CA GLY A 151 10.71 -22.26 11.49
C GLY A 151 11.12 -20.88 12.01
N TYR A 152 11.69 -20.16 11.07
CA TYR A 152 12.16 -18.79 11.19
C TYR A 152 11.64 -17.98 10.02
N SER A 153 11.22 -16.76 10.27
CA SER A 153 10.95 -15.77 9.21
C SER A 153 11.56 -14.42 9.54
N TRP A 154 11.99 -13.74 8.50
CA TRP A 154 12.49 -12.38 8.56
C TRP A 154 11.82 -11.56 7.46
N GLN A 155 11.31 -10.40 7.82
CA GLN A 155 10.68 -9.47 6.89
C GLN A 155 11.27 -8.08 7.09
N ASN A 156 11.58 -7.41 5.99
CA ASN A 156 11.95 -6.01 5.94
C ASN A 156 10.96 -5.24 5.07
N ASN A 157 10.38 -4.20 5.62
CA ASN A 157 9.55 -3.26 4.87
C ASN A 157 10.22 -1.90 4.88
N PHE A 158 10.44 -1.37 3.70
CA PHE A 158 11.05 -0.07 3.45
C PHE A 158 10.12 0.79 2.60
N VAL A 159 9.91 2.03 3.02
CA VAL A 159 9.19 3.04 2.25
C VAL A 159 10.05 4.29 2.20
N SER A 160 10.14 4.88 1.02
CA SER A 160 10.86 6.12 0.77
C SER A 160 10.00 7.03 -0.08
N THR A 161 9.66 8.20 0.45
CA THR A 161 8.79 9.17 -0.21
C THR A 161 9.49 10.51 -0.33
N ARG A 162 9.37 11.13 -1.49
CA ARG A 162 9.78 12.52 -1.73
C ARG A 162 8.68 13.21 -2.54
N SER A 163 8.39 14.46 -2.20
CA SER A 163 7.54 15.34 -3.00
C SER A 163 8.23 16.69 -3.13
N VAL A 164 8.37 17.13 -4.36
CA VAL A 164 8.99 18.42 -4.69
C VAL A 164 7.97 19.29 -5.41
N SER A 165 7.78 20.51 -4.94
CA SER A 165 6.90 21.49 -5.58
C SER A 165 7.68 22.41 -6.47
N TYR A 166 7.24 22.53 -7.72
CA TYR A 166 7.78 23.44 -8.73
C TYR A 166 6.79 24.57 -8.92
N PHE A 167 7.31 25.78 -9.11
CA PHE A 167 6.46 26.85 -9.54
C PHE A 167 6.69 27.10 -11.04
N ASN A 168 5.61 27.42 -11.73
CA ASN A 168 5.53 27.36 -13.18
C ASN A 168 5.82 25.96 -13.75
N ILE A 169 5.43 25.70 -14.98
CA ILE A 169 5.65 24.44 -15.68
C ILE A 169 7.07 24.30 -16.27
N THR A 170 7.98 25.18 -15.92
CA THR A 170 9.36 25.25 -16.40
C THR A 170 10.36 24.42 -15.59
N ASP A 171 9.90 23.56 -14.68
CA ASP A 171 10.74 22.80 -13.74
C ASP A 171 11.59 23.69 -12.79
N GLU A 172 11.19 24.94 -12.60
CA GLU A 172 11.86 25.83 -11.68
C GLU A 172 11.32 25.63 -10.24
N VAL A 173 12.20 25.27 -9.31
CA VAL A 173 11.85 25.10 -7.89
C VAL A 173 11.93 26.42 -7.17
N LYS A 174 10.83 26.82 -6.52
CA LYS A 174 10.81 28.02 -5.66
C LYS A 174 11.35 27.67 -4.27
N LEU A 175 12.61 27.93 -4.06
CA LEU A 175 13.28 27.70 -2.77
C LEU A 175 13.00 28.83 -1.79
N LYS A 176 12.81 28.50 -0.51
CA LYS A 176 12.87 29.47 0.58
C LYS A 176 14.33 29.89 0.81
N GLY A 177 14.55 31.20 1.06
CA GLY A 177 15.87 31.77 1.12
C GLY A 177 16.87 30.99 1.96
N GLY A 178 17.99 30.66 1.34
CA GLY A 178 19.09 29.91 1.93
C GLY A 178 18.97 28.40 1.99
N LEU A 179 17.85 27.83 1.65
CA LEU A 179 17.67 26.36 1.60
C LEU A 179 17.99 25.81 0.22
N THR A 180 18.57 24.60 0.18
CA THR A 180 18.70 23.79 -1.02
C THR A 180 17.39 23.01 -1.28
N GLU A 181 17.24 22.43 -2.49
CA GLU A 181 16.09 21.58 -2.80
C GLU A 181 15.99 20.38 -1.85
N ASP A 182 17.10 19.75 -1.50
CA ASP A 182 17.11 18.60 -0.60
C ASP A 182 16.74 18.95 0.85
N GLU A 183 17.10 20.16 1.31
CA GLU A 183 16.71 20.66 2.63
C GLU A 183 15.24 21.06 2.70
N MET A 184 14.72 21.65 1.63
CA MET A 184 13.31 22.04 1.55
C MET A 184 12.37 20.85 1.29
N TYR A 185 12.83 19.88 0.52
CA TYR A 185 12.08 18.69 0.13
C TYR A 185 12.86 17.41 0.45
N PRO A 186 13.11 17.09 1.73
CA PRO A 186 13.88 15.92 2.10
C PRO A 186 13.14 14.64 1.76
N ARG A 187 13.88 13.60 1.42
CA ARG A 187 13.34 12.27 1.29
C ARG A 187 13.00 11.70 2.67
N ILE A 188 11.74 11.35 2.87
CA ILE A 188 11.28 10.73 4.10
C ILE A 188 11.38 9.22 3.92
N THR A 189 12.10 8.56 4.80
CA THR A 189 12.26 7.11 4.79
C THR A 189 11.69 6.50 6.06
N SER A 190 11.08 5.34 5.91
CA SER A 190 10.63 4.49 7.01
C SER A 190 11.05 3.06 6.73
N GLU A 191 11.70 2.44 7.68
CA GLU A 191 12.13 1.05 7.58
C GLU A 191 11.75 0.30 8.86
N ASN A 192 11.22 -0.89 8.69
CA ASN A 192 10.89 -1.75 9.81
C ASN A 192 11.20 -3.22 9.50
N PHE A 193 11.55 -3.93 10.57
CA PHE A 193 11.89 -5.34 10.54
C PHE A 193 10.91 -6.12 11.42
N LEU A 194 10.56 -7.31 10.97
CA LEU A 194 9.86 -8.31 11.74
C LEU A 194 10.65 -9.61 11.67
N VAL A 195 10.95 -10.16 12.84
CA VAL A 195 11.64 -11.46 13.00
C VAL A 195 10.72 -12.38 13.78
N SER A 196 10.55 -13.60 13.31
CA SER A 196 9.69 -14.57 13.97
C SER A 196 10.34 -15.92 14.08
N PHE A 197 10.18 -16.55 15.24
CA PHE A 197 10.46 -17.97 15.46
C PHE A 197 9.13 -18.65 15.78
N TYR A 198 8.88 -19.78 15.14
CA TYR A 198 7.61 -20.48 15.34
C TYR A 198 7.80 -21.99 15.35
N GLY A 199 6.93 -22.64 16.10
CA GLY A 199 6.87 -24.10 16.15
C GLY A 199 5.43 -24.57 16.24
N ARG A 200 5.15 -25.72 15.66
CA ARG A 200 3.87 -26.40 15.71
C ARG A 200 4.06 -27.89 15.84
N ILE A 201 3.27 -28.50 16.69
CA ILE A 201 3.17 -29.94 16.85
C ILE A 201 1.72 -30.32 16.58
N ASN A 202 1.48 -31.21 15.62
CA ASN A 202 0.23 -31.87 15.41
C ASN A 202 0.42 -33.35 15.72
N TYR A 203 -0.38 -33.87 16.61
CA TYR A 203 -0.42 -35.30 16.92
C TYR A 203 -1.80 -35.86 16.68
N SER A 204 -1.88 -36.91 15.90
CA SER A 204 -3.13 -37.60 15.60
C SER A 204 -3.05 -39.06 16.02
N PHE A 205 -4.03 -39.50 16.80
CA PHE A 205 -4.18 -40.91 17.20
C PHE A 205 -5.41 -41.55 16.52
N ASP A 206 -5.16 -42.61 15.77
CA ASP A 206 -6.18 -43.43 15.06
C ASP A 206 -7.08 -42.60 14.12
N SER A 207 -6.56 -41.40 13.65
CA SER A 207 -7.36 -40.42 12.92
C SER A 207 -8.62 -39.94 13.65
N ARG A 208 -8.77 -40.27 14.93
CA ARG A 208 -9.92 -39.92 15.78
C ARG A 208 -9.66 -38.71 16.63
N TYR A 209 -8.47 -38.67 17.27
CA TYR A 209 -8.08 -37.59 18.20
C TYR A 209 -6.93 -36.80 17.62
N VAL A 210 -7.11 -35.51 17.45
CA VAL A 210 -6.07 -34.62 16.91
C VAL A 210 -5.77 -33.53 17.93
N PHE A 211 -4.51 -33.43 18.33
CA PHE A 211 -4.00 -32.39 19.21
C PHE A 211 -3.07 -31.50 18.41
N THR A 212 -3.30 -30.20 18.48
CA THR A 212 -2.41 -29.20 17.88
C THR A 212 -1.92 -28.28 18.98
N PHE A 213 -0.62 -28.06 19.03
CA PHE A 213 -0.01 -27.03 19.83
C PHE A 213 0.89 -26.20 18.95
N SER A 214 0.82 -24.87 19.06
CA SER A 214 1.75 -23.98 18.39
C SER A 214 2.23 -22.87 19.32
N ILE A 215 3.44 -22.41 19.06
CA ILE A 215 4.04 -21.26 19.72
C ILE A 215 4.72 -20.39 18.68
N ARG A 216 4.55 -19.08 18.79
CA ARG A 216 5.22 -18.10 17.93
C ARG A 216 5.78 -16.97 18.78
N GLY A 217 7.04 -16.64 18.55
CA GLY A 217 7.68 -15.45 19.09
C GLY A 217 7.96 -14.46 17.96
N ASP A 218 7.39 -13.26 18.05
CA ASP A 218 7.55 -12.20 17.07
C ASP A 218 8.27 -11.01 17.67
N GLY A 219 9.34 -10.56 17.00
CA GLY A 219 10.10 -9.37 17.34
C GLY A 219 9.96 -8.29 16.26
N SER A 220 9.46 -7.13 16.63
CA SER A 220 9.24 -6.01 15.70
C SER A 220 10.05 -4.78 16.08
N SER A 221 10.72 -4.19 15.09
CA SER A 221 11.46 -2.93 15.26
C SER A 221 10.57 -1.70 15.48
N LYS A 222 9.25 -1.83 15.29
CA LYS A 222 8.28 -0.74 15.52
C LYS A 222 8.05 -0.44 17.00
N PHE A 223 8.40 -1.37 17.87
CA PHE A 223 8.25 -1.21 19.32
C PHE A 223 9.56 -0.75 19.98
N ALA A 224 9.44 -0.20 21.17
CA ALA A 224 10.58 0.17 22.00
C ALA A 224 11.51 -1.04 22.26
N PRO A 225 12.81 -0.83 22.43
CA PRO A 225 13.80 -1.93 22.54
C PRO A 225 13.48 -3.00 23.58
N ASP A 226 12.86 -2.61 24.68
CA ASP A 226 12.45 -3.45 25.81
C ASP A 226 11.12 -4.18 25.60
N GLN A 227 10.35 -3.82 24.57
CA GLN A 227 9.00 -4.35 24.27
C GLN A 227 8.88 -4.94 22.87
N ARG A 228 10.00 -5.25 22.23
CA ARG A 228 10.01 -5.72 20.84
C ARG A 228 9.47 -7.12 20.64
N TRP A 229 9.49 -7.95 21.67
CA TRP A 229 9.15 -9.35 21.56
C TRP A 229 7.82 -9.68 22.20
N GLY A 230 6.97 -10.39 21.46
CA GLY A 230 5.74 -10.99 21.92
C GLY A 230 5.77 -12.50 21.70
N VAL A 231 5.18 -13.26 22.61
CA VAL A 231 5.07 -14.73 22.51
C VAL A 231 3.61 -15.13 22.51
N PHE A 232 3.21 -15.94 21.55
CA PHE A 232 1.83 -16.29 21.26
C PHE A 232 1.67 -17.83 21.21
N PRO A 233 1.37 -18.46 22.36
CA PRO A 233 1.04 -19.88 22.37
C PRO A 233 -0.42 -20.11 21.95
N SER A 234 -0.70 -21.24 21.30
CA SER A 234 -2.05 -21.68 21.02
C SER A 234 -2.18 -23.21 21.10
N GLY A 235 -3.35 -23.71 21.41
CA GLY A 235 -3.66 -25.12 21.49
C GLY A 235 -5.05 -25.40 20.94
N ALA A 236 -5.20 -26.54 20.27
CA ALA A 236 -6.48 -27.03 19.75
C ALA A 236 -6.57 -28.54 19.94
N PHE A 237 -7.80 -29.01 20.14
CA PHE A 237 -8.15 -30.41 20.17
C PHE A 237 -9.33 -30.65 19.21
N ALA A 238 -9.26 -31.71 18.42
CA ALA A 238 -10.37 -32.12 17.59
C ALA A 238 -10.63 -33.62 17.79
N TRP A 239 -11.89 -33.97 17.89
CA TRP A 239 -12.38 -35.35 18.01
C TRP A 239 -13.25 -35.71 16.81
N ASN A 240 -12.81 -36.70 16.05
CA ASN A 240 -13.55 -37.21 14.90
C ASN A 240 -14.51 -38.33 15.36
N ILE A 241 -15.66 -37.93 15.85
CA ILE A 241 -16.67 -38.82 16.45
C ILE A 241 -17.18 -39.83 15.42
N ALA A 242 -17.27 -39.45 14.15
CA ALA A 242 -17.74 -40.34 13.10
C ALA A 242 -16.87 -41.61 12.91
N GLN A 243 -15.61 -41.59 13.40
CA GLN A 243 -14.71 -42.76 13.31
C GLN A 243 -14.73 -43.65 14.55
N GLU A 244 -15.57 -43.34 15.54
CA GLU A 244 -15.73 -44.16 16.72
C GLU A 244 -16.52 -45.45 16.42
N ASP A 245 -16.22 -46.50 17.17
CA ASP A 245 -16.87 -47.79 16.96
C ASP A 245 -18.39 -47.77 17.18
N PHE A 246 -18.87 -46.94 18.10
CA PHE A 246 -20.32 -46.74 18.34
C PHE A 246 -21.04 -46.02 17.21
N MET A 247 -20.32 -45.31 16.32
CA MET A 247 -20.90 -44.64 15.16
C MET A 247 -21.01 -45.55 13.93
N LYS A 248 -20.43 -46.75 13.96
CA LYS A 248 -20.55 -47.71 12.86
C LYS A 248 -22.01 -48.18 12.63
N GLU A 249 -22.87 -48.10 13.67
CA GLU A 249 -24.30 -48.43 13.59
C GLU A 249 -25.13 -47.26 13.03
N ALA A 250 -24.54 -46.09 12.78
CA ALA A 250 -25.20 -44.90 12.24
C ALA A 250 -24.64 -44.50 10.86
N PRO A 251 -24.79 -45.32 9.80
CA PRO A 251 -24.16 -45.12 8.49
C PRO A 251 -24.64 -43.88 7.76
N GLN A 252 -25.72 -43.21 8.24
CA GLN A 252 -26.24 -41.97 7.70
C GLN A 252 -25.33 -40.75 8.06
N VAL A 253 -24.47 -40.90 9.09
CA VAL A 253 -23.56 -39.83 9.55
C VAL A 253 -22.20 -40.09 8.99
N SER A 254 -21.88 -39.44 7.85
CA SER A 254 -20.59 -39.58 7.18
C SER A 254 -19.49 -38.76 7.81
N THR A 255 -19.81 -37.66 8.50
CA THR A 255 -18.85 -36.77 9.16
C THR A 255 -19.43 -36.16 10.42
N MET A 256 -18.74 -36.32 11.55
CA MET A 256 -19.07 -35.67 12.82
C MET A 256 -17.79 -35.40 13.56
N LYS A 257 -17.49 -34.12 13.76
CA LYS A 257 -16.29 -33.66 14.44
C LYS A 257 -16.66 -32.64 15.51
N LEU A 258 -15.95 -32.68 16.63
CA LEU A 258 -15.96 -31.68 17.67
C LEU A 258 -14.63 -30.92 17.69
#